data_9c926c95d7e875d4683d53cf6819e82a
#
_entry.id   9c926c95d7e875d4683d53cf6819e82a
#
_cell.length_a   1.000
_cell.length_b   1.000
_cell.length_c   1.000
_cell.angle_alpha   90.00
_cell.angle_beta   90.00
_cell.angle_gamma   90.00
#
_symmetry.space_group_name_H-M   'P 1'
#
loop_
_entity.id
_entity.type
_entity.pdbx_description
1 polymer ?
#
loop_
_entity_poly.entity_id
_entity_poly.type
_entity_poly.pdbx_seq_one_letter_code
_entity_poly.pdbx_strand_id
1 'polypeptide(L)'
;MTATPHVGRTRHGSGDIALAFSTAATVPHDTPHPVRETRVLAEADLDPLFEAAAEATEQAIVDALLTAATVTGFAGHARHALIELAPDWRELIR
;
A
#
# COMPACT_ATOMS: atom_id res chain seq x y z
N MET A 1 7.58 -8.20 -19.44
CA MET A 1 7.00 -7.60 -18.23
C MET A 1 5.51 -7.88 -18.20
N THR A 2 5.09 -8.71 -17.31
CA THR A 2 3.69 -9.02 -17.12
C THR A 2 2.94 -7.76 -16.67
N ALA A 3 1.86 -7.44 -17.35
CA ALA A 3 0.99 -6.37 -16.92
C ALA A 3 0.30 -6.80 -15.64
N THR A 4 0.91 -6.51 -14.51
CA THR A 4 0.21 -6.59 -13.23
C THR A 4 -0.82 -5.49 -13.14
N PRO A 5 -1.99 -5.74 -12.55
CA PRO A 5 -2.90 -4.66 -12.22
C PRO A 5 -2.12 -3.66 -11.36
N HIS A 6 -2.09 -2.45 -11.79
CA HIS A 6 -1.31 -1.43 -11.11
C HIS A 6 -2.20 -0.68 -10.15
N VAL A 7 -2.11 -1.10 -8.91
CA VAL A 7 -2.57 -0.28 -7.79
C VAL A 7 -1.65 0.94 -7.71
N GLY A 8 -2.22 2.10 -7.63
CA GLY A 8 -1.46 3.34 -7.57
C GLY A 8 -1.17 3.97 -8.93
N ARG A 9 -1.73 3.44 -10.00
CA ARG A 9 -1.66 4.12 -11.29
C ARG A 9 -2.58 5.32 -11.33
N THR A 10 -2.00 6.47 -11.52
CA THR A 10 -2.78 7.68 -11.76
C THR A 10 -3.41 7.64 -13.15
N ARG A 11 -4.71 7.79 -13.20
CA ARG A 11 -5.48 7.95 -14.43
C ARG A 11 -6.18 9.28 -14.42
N HIS A 12 -6.65 9.72 -15.59
CA HIS A 12 -7.44 10.94 -15.70
C HIS A 12 -8.69 10.85 -14.81
N GLY A 13 -8.86 11.81 -13.92
CA GLY A 13 -9.98 11.85 -12.98
C GLY A 13 -9.80 11.03 -11.71
N SER A 14 -8.65 10.40 -11.51
CA SER A 14 -8.33 9.70 -10.27
C SER A 14 -6.93 10.07 -9.78
N GLY A 15 -6.68 9.88 -8.51
CA GLY A 15 -5.39 10.14 -7.92
C GLY A 15 -5.14 9.28 -6.70
N ASP A 16 -3.88 8.92 -6.51
CA ASP A 16 -3.42 8.15 -5.36
C ASP A 16 -2.47 9.00 -4.54
N ILE A 17 -2.65 8.98 -3.24
CA ILE A 17 -1.77 9.67 -2.30
C ILE A 17 -1.22 8.63 -1.34
N ALA A 18 0.10 8.59 -1.20
CA ALA A 18 0.76 7.68 -0.28
C ALA A 18 1.68 8.44 0.65
N LEU A 19 1.75 7.99 1.89
CA LEU A 19 2.69 8.47 2.88
C LEU A 19 3.47 7.27 3.42
N ALA A 20 4.79 7.38 3.43
CA ALA A 20 5.64 6.35 3.99
C ALA A 20 6.68 6.98 4.91
N PHE A 21 7.07 6.26 5.94
CA PHE A 21 8.16 6.66 6.82
C PHE A 21 8.94 5.44 7.29
N SER A 22 10.16 5.68 7.73
CA SER A 22 11.03 4.63 8.27
C SER A 22 11.66 5.08 9.58
N THR A 23 11.88 4.13 10.45
CA THR A 23 12.60 4.34 11.71
C THR A 23 14.04 3.84 11.65
N ALA A 24 14.49 3.38 10.48
CA ALA A 24 15.84 2.83 10.29
C ALA A 24 16.94 3.90 10.37
N ALA A 25 16.63 5.13 9.97
CA ALA A 25 17.58 6.24 10.00
C ALA A 25 16.89 7.48 10.57
N THR A 26 16.87 7.60 11.87
CA THR A 26 16.24 8.71 12.57
C THR A 26 17.20 9.90 12.71
N VAL A 27 16.62 11.10 12.71
CA VAL A 27 17.35 12.35 12.98
C VAL A 27 17.03 12.79 14.41
N PRO A 28 17.99 12.75 15.34
CA PRO A 28 17.75 13.26 16.68
C PRO A 28 17.38 14.74 16.68
N HIS A 29 16.46 15.13 17.55
CA HIS A 29 16.06 16.52 17.69
C HIS A 29 17.23 17.40 18.16
N ASP A 30 17.93 16.92 19.17
CA ASP A 30 19.14 17.55 19.69
C ASP A 30 20.34 16.65 19.44
N THR A 31 21.30 17.13 18.66
CA THR A 31 22.54 16.41 18.43
C THR A 31 23.74 17.32 18.74
N PRO A 32 24.69 16.84 19.56
CA PRO A 32 25.92 17.58 19.84
C PRO A 32 26.91 17.54 18.66
N HIS A 33 26.67 16.70 17.66
CA HIS A 33 27.57 16.51 16.54
C HIS A 33 27.03 17.20 15.28
N PRO A 34 27.84 18.07 14.63
CA PRO A 34 27.43 18.76 13.42
C PRO A 34 27.40 17.86 12.18
N VAL A 35 28.02 16.70 12.27
CA VAL A 35 28.09 15.72 11.16
C VAL A 35 27.44 14.42 11.57
N ARG A 36 26.64 13.86 10.66
CA ARG A 36 25.98 12.59 10.81
C ARG A 36 26.26 11.70 9.62
N GLU A 37 26.59 10.46 9.88
CA GLU A 37 26.76 9.45 8.83
C GLU A 37 25.42 8.83 8.49
N THR A 38 25.16 8.64 7.21
CA THR A 38 23.97 7.96 6.71
C THR A 38 24.36 6.93 5.68
N ARG A 39 23.53 5.88 5.58
CA ARG A 39 23.70 4.83 4.58
C ARG A 39 22.58 4.96 3.55
N VAL A 40 22.97 4.98 2.29
CA VAL A 40 22.03 5.14 1.17
C VAL A 40 22.28 3.99 0.20
N LEU A 41 21.21 3.38 -0.27
CA LEU A 41 21.29 2.34 -1.28
C LEU A 41 21.63 2.97 -2.64
N ALA A 42 22.46 2.29 -3.42
CA ALA A 42 22.77 2.73 -4.77
C ALA A 42 21.52 2.73 -5.65
N GLU A 43 21.41 3.75 -6.49
CA GLU A 43 20.25 3.93 -7.38
C GLU A 43 19.98 2.72 -8.26
N ALA A 44 21.06 2.08 -8.75
CA ALA A 44 20.95 0.90 -9.59
C ALA A 44 20.27 -0.30 -8.92
N ASP A 45 20.20 -0.31 -7.58
CA ASP A 45 19.61 -1.41 -6.80
C ASP A 45 18.19 -1.08 -6.31
N LEU A 46 17.61 0.02 -6.77
CA LEU A 46 16.26 0.45 -6.34
C LEU A 46 15.13 -0.26 -7.08
N ASP A 47 15.34 -0.70 -8.32
CA ASP A 47 14.27 -1.28 -9.13
C ASP A 47 13.57 -2.49 -8.47
N PRO A 48 14.30 -3.47 -7.90
CA PRO A 48 13.65 -4.57 -7.20
C PRO A 48 12.83 -4.10 -5.99
N LEU A 49 13.24 -3.02 -5.33
CA LEU A 49 12.50 -2.46 -4.19
C LEU A 49 11.22 -1.77 -4.66
N PHE A 50 11.23 -1.10 -5.80
CA PHE A 50 10.04 -0.51 -6.39
C PHE A 50 9.01 -1.58 -6.75
N GLU A 51 9.45 -2.68 -7.35
CA GLU A 51 8.59 -3.81 -7.66
C GLU A 51 8.00 -4.42 -6.37
N ALA A 52 8.84 -4.64 -5.37
CA ALA A 52 8.40 -5.19 -4.09
C ALA A 52 7.36 -4.27 -3.40
N ALA A 53 7.57 -2.96 -3.45
CA ALA A 53 6.63 -2.00 -2.88
C ALA A 53 5.29 -2.01 -3.62
N ALA A 54 5.29 -2.10 -4.93
CA ALA A 54 4.09 -2.19 -5.74
C ALA A 54 3.31 -3.47 -5.46
N GLU A 55 3.98 -4.60 -5.42
CA GLU A 55 3.38 -5.90 -5.11
C GLU A 55 2.81 -5.93 -3.69
N ALA A 56 3.55 -5.42 -2.71
CA ALA A 56 3.10 -5.36 -1.33
C ALA A 56 1.86 -4.48 -1.17
N THR A 57 1.81 -3.36 -1.88
CA THR A 57 0.65 -2.45 -1.87
C THR A 57 -0.57 -3.11 -2.48
N GLU A 58 -0.43 -3.75 -3.61
CA GLU A 58 -1.51 -4.50 -4.26
C GLU A 58 -2.04 -5.60 -3.35
N GLN A 59 -1.15 -6.39 -2.77
CA GLN A 59 -1.51 -7.47 -1.86
C GLN A 59 -2.22 -6.93 -0.61
N ALA A 60 -1.78 -5.81 -0.07
CA ALA A 60 -2.42 -5.19 1.08
C ALA A 60 -3.85 -4.75 0.78
N ILE A 61 -4.11 -4.21 -0.41
CA ILE A 61 -5.45 -3.79 -0.82
C ILE A 61 -6.36 -5.00 -1.02
N VAL A 62 -5.89 -6.03 -1.69
CA VAL A 62 -6.64 -7.28 -1.87
C VAL A 62 -6.96 -7.91 -0.52
N ASP A 63 -5.98 -7.98 0.37
CA ASP A 63 -6.18 -8.52 1.71
C ASP A 63 -7.21 -7.71 2.51
N ALA A 64 -7.15 -6.38 2.42
CA ALA A 64 -8.12 -5.52 3.08
C ALA A 64 -9.56 -5.77 2.60
N LEU A 65 -9.75 -6.00 1.30
CA LEU A 65 -11.06 -6.31 0.74
C LEU A 65 -11.58 -7.68 1.20
N LEU A 66 -10.70 -8.68 1.25
CA LEU A 66 -11.08 -10.05 1.60
C LEU A 66 -11.31 -10.24 3.10
N THR A 67 -10.66 -9.45 3.93
CA THR A 67 -10.78 -9.54 5.39
C THR A 67 -11.79 -8.56 5.98
N ALA A 68 -12.32 -7.66 5.18
CA ALA A 68 -13.30 -6.68 5.63
C ALA A 68 -14.58 -7.34 6.08
N ALA A 69 -15.20 -6.78 7.12
CA ALA A 69 -16.51 -7.15 7.59
C ALA A 69 -17.55 -6.10 7.20
N THR A 70 -18.80 -6.49 7.11
CA THR A 70 -19.90 -5.56 6.90
C THR A 70 -19.98 -4.58 8.07
N VAL A 71 -20.10 -3.29 7.76
CA VAL A 71 -20.18 -2.22 8.76
C VAL A 71 -21.46 -1.45 8.57
N THR A 72 -22.17 -1.22 9.69
CA THR A 72 -23.32 -0.34 9.75
C THR A 72 -22.94 0.94 10.47
N GLY A 73 -23.10 2.06 9.81
CA GLY A 73 -22.78 3.38 10.34
C GLY A 73 -24.00 4.18 10.75
N PHE A 74 -23.84 5.50 10.75
CA PHE A 74 -24.86 6.45 11.15
C PHE A 74 -26.13 6.30 10.29
N ALA A 75 -27.29 6.41 10.94
CA ALA A 75 -28.62 6.33 10.31
C ALA A 75 -28.88 5.03 9.53
N GLY A 76 -28.25 3.93 9.91
CA GLY A 76 -28.43 2.63 9.27
C GLY A 76 -27.72 2.48 7.93
N HIS A 77 -26.87 3.41 7.55
CA HIS A 77 -26.04 3.28 6.35
C HIS A 77 -25.06 2.13 6.51
N ALA A 78 -25.21 1.13 5.65
CA ALA A 78 -24.37 -0.06 5.68
C ALA A 78 -23.47 -0.14 4.45
N ARG A 79 -22.29 -0.72 4.63
CA ARG A 79 -21.39 -1.14 3.55
C ARG A 79 -21.06 -2.61 3.75
N HIS A 80 -21.43 -3.38 2.76
CA HIS A 80 -21.28 -4.84 2.82
C HIS A 80 -19.86 -5.27 2.52
N ALA A 81 -19.42 -6.32 3.22
CA ALA A 81 -18.14 -6.95 2.93
C ALA A 81 -18.15 -7.60 1.54
N LEU A 82 -17.01 -7.60 0.87
CA LEU A 82 -16.88 -8.21 -0.44
C LEU A 82 -17.28 -9.69 -0.42
N ILE A 83 -16.88 -10.43 0.61
CA ILE A 83 -17.17 -11.85 0.74
C ILE A 83 -18.66 -12.16 0.91
N GLU A 84 -19.44 -11.22 1.39
CA GLU A 84 -20.91 -11.36 1.47
C GLU A 84 -21.57 -11.11 0.12
N LEU A 85 -21.08 -10.14 -0.64
CA LEU A 85 -21.63 -9.79 -1.96
C LEU A 85 -21.20 -10.78 -3.04
N ALA A 86 -20.01 -11.32 -2.93
CA ALA A 86 -19.42 -12.25 -3.89
C ALA A 86 -18.79 -13.44 -3.18
N PRO A 87 -19.60 -14.39 -2.67
CA PRO A 87 -19.05 -15.57 -1.99
C PRO A 87 -18.21 -16.46 -2.90
N ASP A 88 -18.38 -16.31 -4.21
CA ASP A 88 -17.63 -17.01 -5.25
C ASP A 88 -16.39 -16.22 -5.74
N TRP A 89 -15.92 -15.27 -4.96
CA TRP A 89 -14.81 -14.38 -5.34
C TRP A 89 -13.55 -15.13 -5.80
N ARG A 90 -13.32 -16.36 -5.27
CA ARG A 90 -12.17 -17.17 -5.71
C ARG A 90 -12.22 -17.56 -7.18
N GLU A 91 -13.41 -17.69 -7.72
CA GLU A 91 -13.59 -18.01 -9.14
C GLU A 91 -13.40 -16.78 -10.03
N LEU A 92 -13.62 -15.58 -9.46
CA LEU A 92 -13.53 -14.32 -10.19
C LEU A 92 -12.09 -13.82 -10.36
N ILE A 93 -11.18 -14.25 -9.50
CA ILE A 93 -9.78 -13.78 -9.48
C ILE A 93 -8.78 -14.87 -9.90
N ARG A 94 -9.12 -15.62 -10.89
CA ARG A 94 -8.20 -16.61 -11.48
C ARG A 94 -7.05 -15.95 -12.25
#